data_70081f1da4787a4e963e650f591da21f
#
_entry.id   70081f1da4787a4e963e650f591da21f
#
_cell.length_a   1.000
_cell.length_b   1.000
_cell.length_c   1.000
_cell.angle_alpha   90.00
_cell.angle_beta   90.00
_cell.angle_gamma   90.00
#
_symmetry.space_group_name_H-M   'P 1'
#
loop_
_entity.id
_entity.type
_entity.pdbx_description
1 polymer ?
#
loop_
_entity_poly.entity_id
_entity_poly.type
_entity_poly.pdbx_seq_one_letter_code
_entity_poly.pdbx_strand_id
1 'polypeptide(L)'
;MELLEYHFSNLSGNLYHDENNNTFEMFSNTGEKMHLNYLTFRELFKQINNRKDLVILESGIASAGTNSTYLFNEYIKKYGGQFWSVDINKNLVDTHQGNMCPGTTLICDDSVNFFNNWCKTHNNTQADVIYLDSWDLDWYNPHPAAMHGLNEYLSLLPSYKKNTLLLIDDTPSNPYWIDTRGKLYNDMIDYYSKNNCLPGKGQYILNVYKDVDILLHNYQILYKFN
;
A
#
# COMPACT_ATOMS: atom_id res chain seq x y z
N MET A 1 1.39 11.94 13.31
CA MET A 1 0.24 11.21 13.92
C MET A 1 -1.07 11.95 13.68
N GLU A 2 -1.24 13.23 14.03
CA GLU A 2 -2.50 13.98 13.81
C GLU A 2 -3.06 13.88 12.39
N LEU A 3 -2.20 13.98 11.37
CA LEU A 3 -2.62 13.86 9.97
C LEU A 3 -3.23 12.48 9.68
N LEU A 4 -2.59 11.43 10.15
CA LEU A 4 -3.06 10.06 9.98
C LEU A 4 -4.40 9.84 10.69
N GLU A 5 -4.50 10.25 11.97
CA GLU A 5 -5.73 10.10 12.76
C GLU A 5 -6.89 10.87 12.12
N TYR A 6 -6.62 12.11 11.69
CA TYR A 6 -7.63 12.91 10.99
C TYR A 6 -8.08 12.22 9.70
N HIS A 7 -7.13 11.71 8.89
CA HIS A 7 -7.45 11.03 7.64
C HIS A 7 -8.35 9.82 7.90
N PHE A 8 -7.92 8.87 8.75
CA PHE A 8 -8.66 7.65 9.00
C PHE A 8 -10.01 7.88 9.72
N SER A 9 -10.14 8.91 10.56
CA SER A 9 -11.41 9.27 11.19
C SER A 9 -12.43 9.91 10.23
N ASN A 10 -11.96 10.42 9.08
CA ASN A 10 -12.81 11.06 8.08
C ASN A 10 -12.98 10.22 6.80
N LEU A 11 -12.43 9.03 6.76
CA LEU A 11 -12.69 8.12 5.67
C LEU A 11 -14.17 7.74 5.65
N SER A 12 -14.78 7.81 4.47
CA SER A 12 -16.20 7.50 4.28
C SER A 12 -16.36 6.42 3.21
N GLY A 13 -17.48 5.75 3.22
CA GLY A 13 -17.82 4.75 2.20
C GLY A 13 -17.48 3.32 2.62
N ASN A 14 -16.89 2.57 1.73
CA ASN A 14 -16.65 1.13 1.83
C ASN A 14 -15.60 0.68 2.87
N LEU A 15 -15.12 1.59 3.69
CA LEU A 15 -14.08 1.30 4.69
C LEU A 15 -14.60 0.65 5.94
N TYR A 16 -15.90 0.78 6.18
CA TYR A 16 -16.57 0.16 7.31
C TYR A 16 -17.44 -0.97 6.80
N HIS A 17 -17.47 -2.04 7.56
CA HIS A 17 -18.34 -3.15 7.24
C HIS A 17 -19.80 -2.67 7.15
N ASP A 18 -20.26 -2.54 5.94
CA ASP A 18 -21.66 -2.49 5.59
C ASP A 18 -22.07 -3.90 5.15
N GLU A 19 -23.07 -4.50 5.79
CA GLU A 19 -23.62 -5.81 5.42
C GLU A 19 -24.03 -5.87 3.95
N ASN A 20 -24.34 -4.72 3.35
CA ASN A 20 -24.73 -4.64 1.94
C ASN A 20 -23.52 -4.56 0.99
N ASN A 21 -22.39 -4.01 1.43
CA ASN A 21 -21.20 -3.77 0.60
C ASN A 21 -20.07 -4.77 0.83
N ASN A 22 -20.24 -5.69 1.76
CA ASN A 22 -19.28 -6.76 2.06
C ASN A 22 -17.83 -6.26 2.35
N THR A 23 -17.72 -5.09 2.97
CA THR A 23 -16.43 -4.51 3.38
C THR A 23 -16.01 -5.05 4.74
N PHE A 24 -14.70 -5.28 4.89
CA PHE A 24 -14.13 -5.87 6.10
C PHE A 24 -13.77 -4.77 7.12
N GLU A 25 -14.19 -4.93 8.37
CA GLU A 25 -13.80 -4.09 9.49
C GLU A 25 -12.99 -4.89 10.50
N MET A 26 -11.85 -4.33 10.90
CA MET A 26 -11.17 -4.79 12.07
C MET A 26 -11.68 -4.08 13.32
N PHE A 27 -11.85 -4.84 14.39
CA PHE A 27 -12.07 -4.28 15.71
C PHE A 27 -10.72 -4.15 16.42
N SER A 28 -10.48 -2.97 17.03
CA SER A 28 -9.37 -2.82 17.96
C SER A 28 -9.59 -3.66 19.22
N ASN A 29 -8.54 -3.84 20.02
CA ASN A 29 -8.66 -4.52 21.31
C ASN A 29 -9.61 -3.83 22.29
N THR A 30 -10.00 -2.58 22.02
CA THR A 30 -10.98 -1.81 22.78
C THR A 30 -12.41 -1.96 22.25
N GLY A 31 -12.61 -2.72 21.17
CA GLY A 31 -13.91 -2.88 20.51
C GLY A 31 -14.26 -1.74 19.55
N GLU A 32 -13.38 -0.76 19.35
CA GLU A 32 -13.55 0.29 18.35
C GLU A 32 -13.30 -0.26 16.95
N LYS A 33 -14.10 0.20 15.99
CA LYS A 33 -13.94 -0.16 14.59
C LYS A 33 -12.69 0.52 14.03
N MET A 34 -11.87 -0.25 13.33
CA MET A 34 -10.62 0.20 12.76
C MET A 34 -10.50 -0.26 11.31
N HIS A 35 -10.08 0.63 10.43
CA HIS A 35 -9.76 0.25 9.07
C HIS A 35 -8.62 -0.78 9.05
N LEU A 36 -8.73 -1.79 8.18
CA LEU A 36 -7.78 -2.89 8.20
C LEU A 36 -6.33 -2.47 7.87
N ASN A 37 -6.15 -1.38 7.13
CA ASN A 37 -4.85 -0.81 6.81
C ASN A 37 -4.31 0.17 7.86
N TYR A 38 -5.13 0.56 8.85
CA TYR A 38 -4.76 1.61 9.82
C TYR A 38 -3.48 1.29 10.58
N LEU A 39 -3.31 0.06 11.05
CA LEU A 39 -2.14 -0.29 11.87
C LEU A 39 -0.82 -0.22 11.10
N THR A 40 -0.80 -0.64 9.83
CA THR A 40 0.39 -0.57 8.99
C THR A 40 0.72 0.87 8.62
N PHE A 41 -0.28 1.68 8.28
CA PHE A 41 -0.08 3.12 8.06
C PHE A 41 0.35 3.85 9.35
N ARG A 42 -0.17 3.46 10.52
CA ARG A 42 0.28 4.03 11.79
C ARG A 42 1.75 3.73 12.06
N GLU A 43 2.21 2.50 11.80
CA GLU A 43 3.64 2.18 11.95
C GLU A 43 4.47 2.91 10.89
N LEU A 44 4.03 2.98 9.63
CA LEU A 44 4.68 3.77 8.59
C LEU A 44 4.86 5.24 9.03
N PHE A 45 3.77 5.89 9.50
CA PHE A 45 3.80 7.30 9.93
C PHE A 45 4.65 7.52 11.18
N LYS A 46 4.74 6.53 12.07
CA LYS A 46 5.69 6.55 13.19
C LYS A 46 7.14 6.50 12.71
N GLN A 47 7.45 5.69 11.69
CA GLN A 47 8.80 5.60 11.13
C GLN A 47 9.22 6.89 10.39
N ILE A 48 8.32 7.49 9.61
CA ILE A 48 8.62 8.76 8.93
C ILE A 48 8.64 9.97 9.88
N ASN A 49 7.92 9.91 11.00
CA ASN A 49 7.97 10.85 12.13
C ASN A 49 8.02 12.34 11.73
N ASN A 50 7.12 12.78 10.87
CA ASN A 50 7.03 14.14 10.35
C ASN A 50 8.33 14.64 9.65
N ARG A 51 9.14 13.74 9.12
CA ARG A 51 10.31 14.10 8.33
C ARG A 51 9.91 14.98 7.14
N LYS A 52 10.74 15.99 6.86
CA LYS A 52 10.55 16.90 5.72
C LYS A 52 11.20 16.34 4.47
N ASP A 53 10.72 16.84 3.34
CA ASP A 53 11.31 16.64 2.01
C ASP A 53 11.46 15.16 1.61
N LEU A 54 10.46 14.34 1.99
CA LEU A 54 10.42 12.92 1.61
C LEU A 54 10.17 12.73 0.11
N VAL A 55 10.74 11.68 -0.41
CA VAL A 55 10.44 11.12 -1.73
C VAL A 55 9.52 9.91 -1.55
N ILE A 56 8.29 10.04 -2.03
CA ILE A 56 7.24 9.01 -1.92
C ILE A 56 6.85 8.52 -3.31
N LEU A 57 6.75 7.21 -3.47
CA LEU A 57 6.27 6.56 -4.69
C LEU A 57 5.07 5.66 -4.35
N GLU A 58 4.05 5.69 -5.19
CA GLU A 58 2.85 4.86 -5.04
C GLU A 58 2.46 4.26 -6.38
N SER A 59 2.04 3.01 -6.41
CA SER A 59 1.31 2.42 -7.52
C SER A 59 -0.15 2.17 -7.14
N GLY A 60 -1.07 2.52 -8.07
CA GLY A 60 -2.50 2.56 -7.83
C GLY A 60 -2.95 3.88 -7.21
N ILE A 61 -3.72 4.69 -7.97
CA ILE A 61 -4.36 5.88 -7.40
C ILE A 61 -5.56 5.43 -6.58
N ALA A 62 -5.42 5.50 -5.27
CA ALA A 62 -6.50 5.16 -4.36
C ALA A 62 -7.56 6.26 -4.36
N SER A 63 -8.68 6.01 -5.03
CA SER A 63 -9.89 6.83 -5.00
C SER A 63 -10.94 6.29 -4.02
N ALA A 64 -10.68 5.12 -3.44
CA ALA A 64 -11.52 4.42 -2.48
C ALA A 64 -10.62 3.70 -1.45
N GLY A 65 -11.19 2.92 -0.56
CA GLY A 65 -10.42 2.18 0.42
C GLY A 65 -9.64 3.11 1.35
N THR A 66 -8.35 2.92 1.45
CA THR A 66 -7.46 3.72 2.30
C THR A 66 -7.33 5.17 1.85
N ASN A 67 -7.65 5.47 0.59
CA ASN A 67 -7.48 6.80 0.00
C ASN A 67 -6.05 7.36 0.23
N SER A 68 -5.06 6.49 0.08
CA SER A 68 -3.64 6.73 0.40
C SER A 68 -3.03 7.86 -0.42
N THR A 69 -3.43 8.00 -1.69
CA THR A 69 -2.98 9.09 -2.56
C THR A 69 -3.25 10.46 -1.93
N TYR A 70 -4.44 10.66 -1.34
CA TYR A 70 -4.77 11.91 -0.65
C TYR A 70 -4.03 12.04 0.68
N LEU A 71 -3.82 10.97 1.42
CA LEU A 71 -3.04 10.97 2.64
C LEU A 71 -1.59 11.40 2.40
N PHE A 72 -0.93 10.82 1.39
CA PHE A 72 0.43 11.20 1.02
C PHE A 72 0.50 12.62 0.44
N ASN A 73 -0.50 13.03 -0.37
CA ASN A 73 -0.59 14.41 -0.84
C ASN A 73 -0.67 15.42 0.31
N GLU A 74 -1.51 15.20 1.32
CA GLU A 74 -1.59 16.08 2.49
C GLU A 74 -0.29 16.04 3.33
N TYR A 75 0.41 14.89 3.36
CA TYR A 75 1.73 14.82 3.98
C TYR A 75 2.73 15.74 3.26
N ILE A 76 2.85 15.64 1.94
CA ILE A 76 3.74 16.49 1.13
C ILE A 76 3.37 17.97 1.24
N LYS A 77 2.09 18.28 1.20
CA LYS A 77 1.61 19.66 1.40
C LYS A 77 2.04 20.25 2.74
N LYS A 78 2.05 19.45 3.81
CA LYS A 78 2.41 19.88 5.17
C LYS A 78 3.91 19.90 5.42
N TYR A 79 4.67 18.94 4.90
CA TYR A 79 6.07 18.72 5.28
C TYR A 79 7.06 18.93 4.14
N GLY A 80 6.60 19.20 2.93
CA GLY A 80 7.44 19.28 1.73
C GLY A 80 7.82 17.92 1.18
N GLY A 81 8.59 17.92 0.10
CA GLY A 81 9.04 16.74 -0.60
C GLY A 81 8.37 16.53 -1.95
N GLN A 82 8.43 15.30 -2.44
CA GLN A 82 7.91 14.92 -3.74
C GLN A 82 7.15 13.59 -3.63
N PHE A 83 6.01 13.53 -4.28
CA PHE A 83 5.17 12.35 -4.34
C PHE A 83 4.73 12.08 -5.78
N TRP A 84 4.97 10.86 -6.23
CA TRP A 84 4.47 10.35 -7.50
C TRP A 84 3.54 9.17 -7.25
N SER A 85 2.33 9.24 -7.79
CA SER A 85 1.39 8.12 -7.82
C SER A 85 1.07 7.78 -9.27
N VAL A 86 1.16 6.50 -9.62
CA VAL A 86 0.96 6.02 -10.99
C VAL A 86 -0.24 5.10 -11.07
N ASP A 87 -1.05 5.29 -12.10
CA ASP A 87 -2.19 4.42 -12.41
C ASP A 87 -2.33 4.28 -13.94
N ILE A 88 -2.72 3.09 -14.38
CA ILE A 88 -2.99 2.84 -15.80
C ILE A 88 -4.29 3.50 -16.28
N ASN A 89 -5.17 3.85 -15.36
CA ASN A 89 -6.47 4.43 -15.64
C ASN A 89 -6.38 5.96 -15.78
N LYS A 90 -6.32 6.43 -17.03
CA LYS A 90 -6.27 7.86 -17.34
C LYS A 90 -7.40 8.68 -16.70
N ASN A 91 -8.59 8.12 -16.58
CA ASN A 91 -9.72 8.85 -15.99
C ASN A 91 -9.49 9.13 -14.50
N LEU A 92 -8.85 8.22 -13.75
CA LEU A 92 -8.48 8.47 -12.37
C LEU A 92 -7.45 9.59 -12.28
N VAL A 93 -6.39 9.54 -13.09
CA VAL A 93 -5.37 10.59 -13.15
C VAL A 93 -6.00 11.96 -13.45
N ASP A 94 -6.80 12.06 -14.52
CA ASP A 94 -7.43 13.32 -14.94
C ASP A 94 -8.40 13.87 -13.86
N THR A 95 -9.11 12.99 -13.17
CA THR A 95 -10.09 13.37 -12.15
C THR A 95 -9.41 13.94 -10.90
N HIS A 96 -8.28 13.36 -10.51
CA HIS A 96 -7.67 13.67 -9.21
C HIS A 96 -6.49 14.65 -9.30
N GLN A 97 -5.83 14.79 -10.46
CA GLN A 97 -4.64 15.65 -10.60
C GLN A 97 -4.89 17.11 -10.17
N GLY A 98 -6.06 17.66 -10.48
CA GLY A 98 -6.42 19.05 -10.12
C GLY A 98 -6.54 19.32 -8.60
N ASN A 99 -6.63 18.25 -7.80
CA ASN A 99 -6.73 18.34 -6.33
C ASN A 99 -5.38 18.18 -5.62
N MET A 100 -4.32 17.90 -6.37
CA MET A 100 -3.00 17.62 -5.81
C MET A 100 -2.21 18.90 -5.56
N CYS A 101 -1.40 18.90 -4.50
CA CYS A 101 -0.48 19.99 -4.22
C CYS A 101 0.70 20.01 -5.24
N PRO A 102 1.46 21.12 -5.35
CA PRO A 102 2.55 21.22 -6.33
C PRO A 102 3.66 20.16 -6.19
N GLY A 103 3.82 19.56 -5.02
CA GLY A 103 4.78 18.48 -4.77
C GLY A 103 4.26 17.08 -5.12
N THR A 104 3.00 16.96 -5.58
CA THR A 104 2.38 15.69 -5.95
C THR A 104 2.08 15.63 -7.45
N THR A 105 2.53 14.57 -8.10
CA THR A 105 2.30 14.32 -9.52
C THR A 105 1.62 12.96 -9.72
N LEU A 106 0.48 12.97 -10.38
CA LEU A 106 -0.20 11.75 -10.80
C LEU A 106 0.22 11.40 -12.23
N ILE A 107 0.52 10.14 -12.48
CA ILE A 107 1.06 9.66 -13.76
C ILE A 107 0.10 8.61 -14.34
N CYS A 108 -0.19 8.75 -15.64
CA CYS A 108 -0.92 7.72 -16.39
C CYS A 108 0.08 6.84 -17.13
N ASP A 109 0.43 5.69 -16.57
CA ASP A 109 1.33 4.72 -17.18
C ASP A 109 1.13 3.34 -16.51
N ASP A 110 1.71 2.29 -17.09
CA ASP A 110 1.96 1.04 -16.39
C ASP A 110 3.00 1.28 -15.26
N SER A 111 2.71 0.80 -14.07
CA SER A 111 3.53 1.09 -12.89
C SER A 111 4.95 0.55 -13.00
N VAL A 112 5.14 -0.64 -13.60
CA VAL A 112 6.48 -1.25 -13.82
C VAL A 112 7.28 -0.39 -14.80
N ASN A 113 6.65 0.08 -15.89
CA ASN A 113 7.29 0.98 -16.85
C ASN A 113 7.66 2.32 -16.20
N PHE A 114 6.73 2.90 -15.46
CA PHE A 114 6.97 4.15 -14.75
C PHE A 114 8.13 4.03 -13.77
N PHE A 115 8.15 3.02 -12.91
CA PHE A 115 9.22 2.83 -11.92
C PHE A 115 10.60 2.58 -12.56
N ASN A 116 10.66 1.79 -13.63
CA ASN A 116 11.90 1.64 -14.40
C ASN A 116 12.40 2.96 -14.97
N ASN A 117 11.51 3.80 -15.50
CA ASN A 117 11.86 5.11 -16.06
C ASN A 117 12.21 6.11 -14.96
N TRP A 118 11.47 6.10 -13.85
CA TRP A 118 11.73 6.95 -12.69
C TRP A 118 13.14 6.68 -12.13
N CYS A 119 13.52 5.43 -11.92
CA CYS A 119 14.86 5.06 -11.46
C CYS A 119 15.96 5.52 -12.40
N LYS A 120 15.75 5.47 -13.73
CA LYS A 120 16.72 5.95 -14.73
C LYS A 120 16.86 7.46 -14.73
N THR A 121 15.76 8.19 -14.61
CA THR A 121 15.75 9.65 -14.65
C THR A 121 16.15 10.29 -13.31
N HIS A 122 15.96 9.56 -12.21
CA HIS A 122 16.25 10.00 -10.84
C HIS A 122 17.35 9.15 -10.19
N ASN A 123 18.36 8.75 -10.97
CA ASN A 123 19.39 7.77 -10.58
C ASN A 123 20.19 8.10 -9.31
N ASN A 124 20.16 9.36 -8.84
CA ASN A 124 20.74 9.78 -7.57
C ASN A 124 19.69 10.07 -6.49
N THR A 125 18.42 9.92 -6.81
CA THR A 125 17.30 10.11 -5.87
C THR A 125 16.85 8.75 -5.37
N GLN A 126 16.78 8.59 -4.08
CA GLN A 126 16.32 7.37 -3.44
C GLN A 126 14.93 7.59 -2.85
N ALA A 127 14.04 6.63 -2.98
CA ALA A 127 12.74 6.70 -2.36
C ALA A 127 12.83 6.51 -0.82
N ASP A 128 12.11 7.33 -0.09
CA ASP A 128 11.95 7.17 1.36
C ASP A 128 10.81 6.25 1.71
N VAL A 129 9.70 6.36 0.97
CA VAL A 129 8.50 5.54 1.12
C VAL A 129 8.05 5.04 -0.24
N ILE A 130 7.74 3.78 -0.32
CA ILE A 130 7.16 3.13 -1.49
C ILE A 130 5.90 2.39 -1.04
N TYR A 131 4.78 2.63 -1.70
CA TYR A 131 3.53 1.92 -1.48
C TYR A 131 3.07 1.24 -2.76
N LEU A 132 2.97 -0.07 -2.74
CA LEU A 132 2.54 -0.89 -3.87
C LEU A 132 1.09 -1.32 -3.65
N ASP A 133 0.18 -0.76 -4.44
CA ASP A 133 -1.27 -1.01 -4.37
C ASP A 133 -1.95 -1.03 -5.74
N SER A 134 -1.20 -1.32 -6.81
CA SER A 134 -1.75 -1.55 -8.13
C SER A 134 -2.32 -2.97 -8.26
N TRP A 135 -3.13 -3.20 -9.29
CA TRP A 135 -3.69 -4.49 -9.66
C TRP A 135 -4.52 -5.17 -8.55
N ASP A 136 -5.83 -5.13 -8.67
CA ASP A 136 -6.73 -5.75 -7.70
C ASP A 136 -6.46 -7.26 -7.53
N LEU A 137 -6.45 -7.72 -6.28
CA LEU A 137 -6.21 -9.12 -5.95
C LEU A 137 -7.46 -9.97 -6.19
N ASP A 138 -7.35 -10.93 -7.12
CA ASP A 138 -8.29 -12.06 -7.19
C ASP A 138 -7.78 -13.19 -6.27
N TRP A 139 -8.48 -13.42 -5.17
CA TRP A 139 -8.13 -14.45 -4.18
C TRP A 139 -8.07 -15.87 -4.73
N TYR A 140 -8.82 -16.16 -5.80
CA TYR A 140 -8.85 -17.47 -6.45
C TYR A 140 -7.88 -17.61 -7.62
N ASN A 141 -7.40 -16.47 -8.15
CA ASN A 141 -6.37 -16.40 -9.18
C ASN A 141 -5.32 -15.32 -8.84
N PRO A 142 -4.56 -15.48 -7.74
CA PRO A 142 -3.69 -14.42 -7.23
C PRO A 142 -2.41 -14.20 -8.05
N HIS A 143 -2.07 -15.15 -8.92
CA HIS A 143 -0.79 -15.14 -9.64
C HIS A 143 -0.54 -13.86 -10.45
N PRO A 144 -1.49 -13.30 -11.22
CA PRO A 144 -1.25 -12.07 -11.96
C PRO A 144 -0.89 -10.89 -11.04
N ALA A 145 -1.63 -10.67 -9.96
CA ALA A 145 -1.36 -9.60 -9.00
C ALA A 145 -0.02 -9.79 -8.29
N ALA A 146 0.29 -11.02 -7.85
CA ALA A 146 1.55 -11.34 -7.20
C ALA A 146 2.77 -11.18 -8.13
N MET A 147 2.63 -11.54 -9.41
CA MET A 147 3.69 -11.33 -10.41
C MET A 147 3.87 -9.85 -10.74
N HIS A 148 2.76 -9.11 -10.85
CA HIS A 148 2.84 -7.66 -11.06
C HIS A 148 3.55 -6.97 -9.91
N GLY A 149 3.16 -7.25 -8.65
CA GLY A 149 3.83 -6.72 -7.46
C GLY A 149 5.33 -7.08 -7.41
N LEU A 150 5.70 -8.30 -7.79
CA LEU A 150 7.12 -8.67 -7.91
C LEU A 150 7.84 -7.84 -8.98
N ASN A 151 7.23 -7.61 -10.14
CA ASN A 151 7.83 -6.81 -11.21
C ASN A 151 7.99 -5.33 -10.80
N GLU A 152 7.00 -4.74 -10.13
CA GLU A 152 7.11 -3.40 -9.53
C GLU A 152 8.29 -3.32 -8.56
N TYR A 153 8.35 -4.28 -7.63
CA TYR A 153 9.43 -4.39 -6.67
C TYR A 153 10.80 -4.47 -7.33
N LEU A 154 10.97 -5.33 -8.34
CA LEU A 154 12.24 -5.49 -9.08
C LEU A 154 12.62 -4.22 -9.86
N SER A 155 11.64 -3.50 -10.42
CA SER A 155 11.88 -2.25 -11.13
C SER A 155 12.39 -1.13 -10.24
N LEU A 156 12.08 -1.19 -8.94
CA LEU A 156 12.46 -0.21 -7.94
C LEU A 156 13.79 -0.53 -7.22
N LEU A 157 14.43 -1.67 -7.49
CA LEU A 157 15.67 -2.06 -6.83
C LEU A 157 16.74 -0.95 -6.77
N PRO A 158 16.95 -0.14 -7.84
CA PRO A 158 17.93 0.94 -7.78
C PRO A 158 17.58 2.10 -6.83
N SER A 159 16.31 2.23 -6.43
CA SER A 159 15.81 3.32 -5.58
C SER A 159 15.87 2.98 -4.08
N TYR A 160 16.03 1.71 -3.73
CA TYR A 160 16.10 1.31 -2.33
C TYR A 160 17.41 1.75 -1.69
N LYS A 161 17.30 2.29 -0.51
CA LYS A 161 18.43 2.68 0.36
C LYS A 161 18.18 2.22 1.79
N LYS A 162 19.21 2.36 2.61
CA LYS A 162 19.02 2.21 4.05
C LYS A 162 17.89 3.10 4.56
N ASN A 163 16.98 2.52 5.33
CA ASN A 163 15.76 3.12 5.88
C ASN A 163 14.63 3.42 4.87
N THR A 164 14.72 3.01 3.61
CA THR A 164 13.55 3.00 2.73
C THR A 164 12.46 2.13 3.36
N LEU A 165 11.23 2.63 3.35
CA LEU A 165 10.04 1.93 3.83
C LEU A 165 9.25 1.44 2.63
N LEU A 166 8.99 0.14 2.55
CA LEU A 166 8.18 -0.48 1.51
C LEU A 166 6.93 -1.07 2.14
N LEU A 167 5.78 -0.53 1.78
CA LEU A 167 4.45 -1.03 2.14
C LEU A 167 3.82 -1.71 0.94
N ILE A 168 3.29 -2.93 1.12
CA ILE A 168 2.62 -3.69 0.06
C ILE A 168 1.22 -4.03 0.54
N ASP A 169 0.22 -3.64 -0.25
CA ASP A 169 -1.18 -3.92 0.05
C ASP A 169 -1.58 -5.37 -0.22
N ASP A 170 -2.78 -5.76 0.15
CA ASP A 170 -3.37 -7.08 -0.09
C ASP A 170 -2.38 -8.23 0.13
N THR A 171 -1.66 -8.20 1.24
CA THR A 171 -0.65 -9.21 1.59
C THR A 171 -0.87 -9.69 3.03
N PRO A 172 -2.01 -10.33 3.32
CA PRO A 172 -2.36 -10.72 4.68
C PRO A 172 -1.42 -11.80 5.25
N SER A 173 -1.06 -11.63 6.52
CA SER A 173 -0.18 -12.56 7.22
C SER A 173 -0.86 -13.89 7.58
N ASN A 174 -2.17 -13.87 7.77
CA ASN A 174 -2.96 -15.04 8.15
C ASN A 174 -4.46 -14.80 7.85
N PRO A 175 -5.32 -15.85 7.89
CA PRO A 175 -6.75 -15.73 7.56
C PRO A 175 -7.57 -14.78 8.45
N TYR A 176 -7.07 -14.43 9.63
CA TYR A 176 -7.76 -13.47 10.51
C TYR A 176 -8.01 -12.10 9.84
N TRP A 177 -7.14 -11.72 8.90
CA TRP A 177 -7.23 -10.46 8.16
C TRP A 177 -8.18 -10.49 6.96
N ILE A 178 -8.87 -11.61 6.73
CA ILE A 178 -9.85 -11.78 5.66
C ILE A 178 -11.24 -11.75 6.28
N ASP A 179 -12.24 -11.26 5.53
CA ASP A 179 -13.62 -11.29 5.98
C ASP A 179 -14.02 -12.72 6.40
N THR A 180 -14.28 -12.89 7.69
CA THR A 180 -14.59 -14.19 8.30
C THR A 180 -15.96 -14.75 7.90
N ARG A 181 -16.72 -14.02 7.09
CA ARG A 181 -18.04 -14.41 6.63
C ARG A 181 -17.98 -15.04 5.25
N GLY A 182 -18.44 -16.24 5.16
CA GLY A 182 -18.68 -16.90 3.89
C GLY A 182 -17.57 -17.84 3.41
N LYS A 183 -17.69 -18.22 2.14
CA LYS A 183 -16.88 -19.27 1.53
C LYS A 183 -15.42 -18.91 1.40
N LEU A 184 -15.13 -17.67 1.05
CA LEU A 184 -13.74 -17.18 0.86
C LEU A 184 -12.87 -17.43 2.09
N TYR A 185 -13.39 -17.13 3.28
CA TYR A 185 -12.66 -17.33 4.52
C TYR A 185 -12.25 -18.80 4.73
N ASN A 186 -13.19 -19.73 4.53
CA ASN A 186 -12.92 -21.15 4.67
C ASN A 186 -11.91 -21.65 3.64
N ASP A 187 -12.03 -21.21 2.38
CA ASP A 187 -11.11 -21.57 1.31
C ASP A 187 -9.69 -21.02 1.61
N MET A 188 -9.58 -19.83 2.22
CA MET A 188 -8.30 -19.24 2.59
C MET A 188 -7.67 -19.90 3.83
N ILE A 189 -8.47 -20.39 4.78
CA ILE A 189 -7.98 -21.25 5.87
C ILE A 189 -7.37 -22.53 5.30
N ASP A 190 -8.06 -23.18 4.37
CA ASP A 190 -7.56 -24.38 3.73
C ASP A 190 -6.29 -24.12 2.92
N TYR A 191 -6.23 -23.00 2.21
CA TYR A 191 -5.03 -22.58 1.49
C TYR A 191 -3.86 -22.35 2.45
N TYR A 192 -4.09 -21.58 3.51
CA TYR A 192 -3.07 -21.27 4.52
C TYR A 192 -2.54 -22.52 5.22
N SER A 193 -3.42 -23.46 5.56
CA SER A 193 -3.02 -24.73 6.19
C SER A 193 -2.09 -25.57 5.31
N LYS A 194 -2.24 -25.48 3.99
CA LYS A 194 -1.43 -26.24 3.02
C LYS A 194 -0.12 -25.54 2.65
N ASN A 195 -0.11 -24.21 2.61
CA ASN A 195 0.98 -23.43 2.03
C ASN A 195 1.75 -22.60 3.07
N ASN A 196 1.24 -22.49 4.29
CA ASN A 196 1.76 -21.61 5.36
C ASN A 196 1.93 -20.14 4.93
N CYS A 197 1.16 -19.73 3.96
CA CYS A 197 1.04 -18.34 3.49
C CYS A 197 -0.33 -18.14 2.85
N LEU A 198 -0.74 -16.90 2.67
CA LEU A 198 -1.94 -16.55 1.90
C LEU A 198 -1.56 -16.02 0.51
N PRO A 199 -2.49 -16.06 -0.44
CA PRO A 199 -2.33 -15.29 -1.68
C PRO A 199 -2.22 -13.81 -1.38
N GLY A 200 -1.48 -13.06 -2.20
CA GLY A 200 -1.37 -11.63 -2.02
C GLY A 200 -0.42 -10.97 -3.02
N LYS A 201 -0.49 -9.65 -3.17
CA LYS A 201 0.37 -8.87 -4.05
C LYS A 201 1.86 -9.06 -3.72
N GLY A 202 2.19 -9.18 -2.41
CA GLY A 202 3.54 -9.41 -1.91
C GLY A 202 3.98 -10.88 -1.85
N GLN A 203 3.15 -11.84 -2.25
CA GLN A 203 3.39 -13.27 -2.04
C GLN A 203 4.77 -13.74 -2.54
N TYR A 204 5.23 -13.25 -3.68
CA TYR A 204 6.54 -13.63 -4.24
C TYR A 204 7.70 -12.79 -3.69
N ILE A 205 7.41 -11.64 -3.10
CA ILE A 205 8.39 -10.76 -2.47
C ILE A 205 8.77 -11.29 -1.09
N LEU A 206 7.84 -11.89 -0.34
CA LEU A 206 8.04 -12.41 1.02
C LEU A 206 9.26 -13.34 1.15
N ASN A 207 9.64 -14.02 0.08
CA ASN A 207 10.71 -15.04 0.08
C ASN A 207 12.05 -14.52 -0.49
N VAL A 208 12.11 -13.27 -0.97
CA VAL A 208 13.26 -12.79 -1.75
C VAL A 208 14.34 -12.14 -0.89
N TYR A 209 14.05 -11.71 0.34
CA TYR A 209 14.99 -10.86 1.11
C TYR A 209 15.46 -11.39 2.45
N LYS A 210 16.80 -11.20 2.65
CA LYS A 210 17.48 -11.45 3.94
C LYS A 210 17.92 -10.16 4.67
N ASP A 211 17.92 -9.01 3.96
CA ASP A 211 18.48 -7.74 4.49
C ASP A 211 17.41 -6.66 4.70
N VAL A 212 16.20 -7.07 5.06
CA VAL A 212 15.10 -6.17 5.40
C VAL A 212 14.48 -6.57 6.74
N ASP A 213 14.08 -5.57 7.51
CA ASP A 213 13.28 -5.78 8.71
C ASP A 213 11.79 -5.73 8.35
N ILE A 214 11.02 -6.73 8.77
CA ILE A 214 9.56 -6.65 8.75
C ILE A 214 9.14 -5.87 9.99
N LEU A 215 8.65 -4.65 9.80
CA LEU A 215 8.18 -3.82 10.90
C LEU A 215 6.78 -4.20 11.36
N LEU A 216 5.91 -4.57 10.42
CA LEU A 216 4.57 -5.04 10.69
C LEU A 216 4.07 -5.88 9.52
N HIS A 217 3.36 -6.97 9.81
CA HIS A 217 2.69 -7.81 8.83
C HIS A 217 1.30 -8.20 9.34
N ASN A 218 0.30 -7.47 8.87
CA ASN A 218 -1.11 -7.66 9.18
C ASN A 218 -1.87 -8.00 7.88
N TYR A 219 -2.78 -7.13 7.43
CA TYR A 219 -3.39 -7.21 6.10
C TYR A 219 -2.42 -6.75 5.00
N GLN A 220 -1.59 -5.78 5.33
CA GLN A 220 -0.49 -5.29 4.54
C GLN A 220 0.82 -5.72 5.19
N ILE A 221 1.91 -5.69 4.42
CA ILE A 221 3.26 -5.88 4.97
C ILE A 221 4.08 -4.61 4.81
N LEU A 222 4.74 -4.20 5.89
CA LEU A 222 5.65 -3.06 5.93
C LEU A 222 7.08 -3.52 6.19
N TYR A 223 7.94 -3.25 5.24
CA TYR A 223 9.39 -3.51 5.32
C TYR A 223 10.18 -2.23 5.56
N LYS A 224 11.35 -2.40 6.18
CA LYS A 224 12.39 -1.38 6.26
C LYS A 224 13.71 -1.96 5.77
N PHE A 225 14.33 -1.30 4.82
CA PHE A 225 15.65 -1.67 4.28
C PHE A 225 16.78 -1.27 5.24
N ASN A 226 17.77 -2.15 5.43
CA ASN A 226 18.91 -1.98 6.33
C ASN A 226 20.15 -1.36 5.66
#